data_dbb00cff68602b42f8fad4cd8c398e5a
#
_entry.id   dbb00cff68602b42f8fad4cd8c398e5a
#
_cell.length_a   1.000
_cell.length_b   1.000
_cell.length_c   1.000
_cell.angle_alpha   90.00
_cell.angle_beta   90.00
_cell.angle_gamma   90.00
#
_symmetry.space_group_name_H-M   'P 1'
#
loop_
_entity.id
_entity.type
_entity.pdbx_description
1 polymer ?
#
loop_
_entity_poly.entity_id
_entity_poly.type
_entity_poly.pdbx_seq_one_letter_code
_entity_poly.pdbx_strand_id
1 'polypeptide(L)'
;MFNDKRHIMESLNITITIQDKPVSLTLQPEEADTYKVIYHDMLVGTISSREDGHTWKELPIEQVTPGIYKMYEHDAAKRTPKILLDESTIAEISSEIERQQ
;
A
#
# COMPACT_ATOMS: atom_id res chain seq x y z
N MET A 1 2.13 28.20 10.72
CA MET A 1 2.16 27.51 10.49
C MET A 1 2.04 26.71 10.23
N PHE A 2 1.99 26.68 9.94
CA PHE A 2 1.68 25.87 9.61
C PHE A 2 2.02 24.82 9.68
N ASN A 3 1.81 24.36 10.02
CA ASN A 3 2.13 23.33 10.05
C ASN A 3 2.08 22.44 9.09
N ASP A 4 2.28 22.13 8.82
CA ASP A 4 2.26 21.44 7.73
C ASP A 4 2.57 20.03 7.90
N LYS A 5 1.83 19.39 8.72
CA LYS A 5 2.01 18.02 8.98
C LYS A 5 1.87 17.17 7.80
N ARG A 6 1.12 17.58 6.83
CA ARG A 6 0.98 16.84 5.62
C ARG A 6 2.28 16.69 4.86
N HIS A 7 3.27 17.44 5.25
CA HIS A 7 4.57 17.29 4.64
C HIS A 7 5.36 16.19 5.29
N ILE A 8 4.88 15.71 6.42
CA ILE A 8 5.55 14.61 7.07
C ILE A 8 5.05 13.35 6.40
N MET A 9 5.85 12.83 5.52
CA MET A 9 5.49 11.64 4.77
C MET A 9 5.77 10.42 5.62
N GLU A 10 4.89 10.17 6.56
CA GLU A 10 5.05 9.05 7.47
C GLU A 10 4.45 7.78 6.92
N SER A 11 5.12 6.67 7.18
CA SER A 11 4.58 5.36 6.84
C SER A 11 3.35 5.06 7.69
N LEU A 12 2.40 4.37 7.10
CA LEU A 12 1.21 3.90 7.80
C LEU A 12 1.29 2.40 7.92
N ASN A 13 1.04 1.89 9.13
CA ASN A 13 0.95 0.44 9.33
C ASN A 13 -0.51 0.10 9.41
N ILE A 14 -0.98 -0.76 8.53
CA ILE A 14 -2.37 -1.15 8.48
C ILE A 14 -2.49 -2.66 8.52
N THR A 15 -3.67 -3.15 8.87
CA THR A 15 -3.98 -4.56 8.82
C THR A 15 -5.24 -4.73 8.01
N ILE A 16 -5.18 -5.58 6.99
CA ILE A 16 -6.34 -5.90 6.17
C ILE A 16 -6.58 -7.40 6.27
N THR A 17 -7.69 -7.85 5.73
CA THR A 17 -8.04 -9.26 5.74
C THR A 17 -8.00 -9.82 4.32
N ILE A 18 -7.23 -10.87 4.12
CA ILE A 18 -7.15 -11.56 2.83
C ILE A 18 -7.43 -13.04 3.11
N GLN A 19 -8.45 -13.59 2.45
CA GLN A 19 -8.82 -15.00 2.64
C GLN A 19 -9.03 -15.32 4.13
N ASP A 20 -9.73 -14.43 4.80
CA ASP A 20 -10.07 -14.56 6.23
C ASP A 20 -8.86 -14.53 7.16
N LYS A 21 -7.73 -14.05 6.68
CA LYS A 21 -6.52 -13.95 7.51
C LYS A 21 -6.06 -12.51 7.60
N PRO A 22 -5.61 -12.07 8.78
CA PRO A 22 -5.09 -10.71 8.91
C PRO A 22 -3.72 -10.61 8.25
N VAL A 23 -3.53 -9.55 7.50
CA VAL A 23 -2.27 -9.27 6.81
C VAL A 23 -1.85 -7.85 7.16
N SER A 24 -0.67 -7.72 7.74
CA SER A 24 -0.12 -6.41 8.10
C SER A 24 0.71 -5.86 6.96
N LEU A 25 0.39 -4.65 6.55
CA LEU A 25 1.09 -3.98 5.46
C LEU A 25 1.63 -2.65 5.95
N THR A 26 2.72 -2.21 5.33
CA THR A 26 3.24 -0.86 5.55
C THR A 26 3.01 -0.08 4.27
N LEU A 27 2.43 1.10 4.41
CA LEU A 27 2.21 2.01 3.30
C LEU A 27 3.24 3.11 3.40
N GLN A 28 4.18 3.14 2.47
CA GLN A 28 5.26 4.12 2.46
C GLN A 28 4.91 5.23 1.47
N PRO A 29 4.69 6.46 1.95
CA PRO A 29 4.32 7.53 1.02
C PRO A 29 5.49 7.85 0.09
N GLU A 30 5.16 8.03 -1.17
CA GLU A 30 6.13 8.40 -2.18
C GLU A 30 5.90 9.83 -2.63
N GLU A 31 4.63 10.16 -2.80
CA GLU A 31 4.17 11.50 -3.13
C GLU A 31 2.86 11.70 -2.39
N ALA A 32 2.29 12.87 -2.46
CA ALA A 32 1.09 13.18 -1.70
C ALA A 32 -0.07 12.24 -2.01
N ASP A 33 -0.11 11.69 -3.21
CA ASP A 33 -1.21 10.85 -3.66
C ASP A 33 -0.76 9.45 -4.04
N THR A 34 0.40 9.01 -3.55
CA THR A 34 0.97 7.72 -3.95
C THR A 34 1.58 7.03 -2.75
N TYR A 35 1.27 5.74 -2.59
CA TYR A 35 1.86 4.91 -1.55
C TYR A 35 2.46 3.64 -2.14
N LYS A 36 3.63 3.28 -1.64
CA LYS A 36 4.18 1.94 -1.87
C LYS A 36 3.57 1.01 -0.86
N VAL A 37 3.09 -0.14 -1.31
CA VAL A 37 2.50 -1.15 -0.44
C VAL A 37 3.58 -2.20 -0.15
N ILE A 38 3.96 -2.31 1.10
CA ILE A 38 5.09 -3.13 1.52
C ILE A 38 4.64 -4.22 2.48
N TYR A 39 5.12 -5.43 2.25
CA TYR A 39 4.85 -6.57 3.08
C TYR A 39 6.17 -7.26 3.41
N HIS A 40 6.54 -7.31 4.68
CA HIS A 40 7.81 -7.93 5.14
C HIS A 40 8.99 -7.45 4.32
N ASP A 41 9.11 -6.13 4.17
CA ASP A 41 10.21 -5.49 3.43
C ASP A 41 10.24 -5.78 1.93
N MET A 42 9.15 -6.33 1.39
CA MET A 42 9.02 -6.55 -0.05
C MET A 42 7.95 -5.62 -0.61
N LEU A 43 8.21 -5.08 -1.78
CA LEU A 43 7.27 -4.19 -2.43
C LEU A 43 6.22 -4.99 -3.18
N VAL A 44 4.97 -4.92 -2.70
CA VAL A 44 3.85 -5.57 -3.36
C VAL A 44 3.43 -4.81 -4.60
N GLY A 45 3.46 -3.49 -4.52
CA GLY A 45 3.08 -2.62 -5.63
C GLY A 45 2.92 -1.21 -5.14
N THR A 46 2.43 -0.35 -6.00
CA THR A 46 2.20 1.06 -5.67
C THR A 46 0.78 1.43 -6.04
N ILE A 47 0.11 2.16 -5.15
CA ILE A 47 -1.25 2.64 -5.42
C ILE A 47 -1.24 4.17 -5.47
N SER A 48 -2.15 4.73 -6.24
CA SER A 48 -2.22 6.16 -6.45
C SER A 48 -3.66 6.62 -6.56
N SER A 49 -3.91 7.83 -6.10
CA SER A 49 -5.22 8.48 -6.25
C SER A 49 -5.12 9.71 -7.16
N ARG A 50 -4.14 9.73 -8.04
CA ARG A 50 -3.86 10.89 -8.91
C ARG A 50 -5.02 11.34 -9.78
N GLU A 51 -5.83 10.39 -10.27
CA GLU A 51 -6.86 10.73 -11.21
C GLU A 51 -7.95 11.61 -10.63
N ASP A 52 -8.45 11.27 -9.46
CA ASP A 52 -9.56 12.00 -8.87
C ASP A 52 -9.33 12.43 -7.42
N GLY A 53 -8.20 12.05 -6.86
CA GLY A 53 -7.89 12.39 -5.47
C GLY A 53 -8.63 11.55 -4.45
N HIS A 54 -9.52 10.65 -4.87
CA HIS A 54 -10.35 9.87 -3.96
C HIS A 54 -10.23 8.36 -4.16
N THR A 55 -10.05 7.94 -5.40
CA THR A 55 -10.05 6.52 -5.72
C THR A 55 -8.63 6.01 -5.90
N TRP A 56 -8.24 5.04 -5.10
CA TRP A 56 -6.90 4.47 -5.18
C TRP A 56 -6.88 3.36 -6.21
N LYS A 57 -5.86 3.36 -7.03
CA LYS A 57 -5.67 2.36 -8.08
C LYS A 57 -4.24 1.90 -8.11
N GLU A 58 -4.03 0.66 -8.51
CA GLU A 58 -2.67 0.14 -8.65
C GLU A 58 -2.00 0.78 -9.87
N LEU A 59 -0.76 1.21 -9.70
CA LEU A 59 0.02 1.71 -10.83
C LEU A 59 0.55 0.55 -11.65
N PRO A 60 0.64 0.71 -12.99
CA PRO A 60 1.26 -0.31 -13.83
C PRO A 60 2.68 -0.60 -13.38
N ILE A 61 3.09 -1.84 -13.55
CA ILE A 61 4.42 -2.26 -13.08
C ILE A 61 5.54 -1.40 -13.68
N GLU A 62 5.36 -0.89 -14.90
CA GLU A 62 6.37 -0.05 -15.53
C GLU A 62 6.58 1.28 -14.80
N GLN A 63 5.59 1.70 -14.02
CA GLN A 63 5.66 2.95 -13.28
C GLN A 63 6.08 2.76 -11.84
N VAL A 64 6.34 1.52 -11.44
CA VAL A 64 6.73 1.22 -10.07
C VAL A 64 8.24 1.33 -9.93
N THR A 65 8.67 2.08 -8.92
CA THR A 65 10.09 2.22 -8.62
C THR A 65 10.36 1.54 -7.28
N PRO A 66 10.96 0.34 -7.29
CA PRO A 66 11.16 -0.40 -6.04
C PRO A 66 12.07 0.29 -5.04
N GLY A 67 13.03 1.07 -5.52
CA GLY A 67 13.99 1.70 -4.63
C GLY A 67 14.84 0.63 -3.95
N ILE A 68 14.86 0.65 -2.64
CA ILE A 68 15.64 -0.31 -1.86
C ILE A 68 14.90 -1.62 -1.62
N TYR A 69 13.64 -1.71 -2.04
CA TYR A 69 12.83 -2.88 -1.73
C TYR A 69 12.96 -3.95 -2.80
N LYS A 70 12.93 -5.20 -2.33
CA LYS A 70 12.82 -6.35 -3.20
C LYS A 70 11.37 -6.49 -3.61
N MET A 71 11.11 -6.93 -4.83
CA MET A 71 9.73 -7.15 -5.26
C MET A 71 9.13 -8.34 -4.51
N TYR A 72 7.84 -8.20 -4.19
CA TYR A 72 7.13 -9.21 -3.44
C TYR A 72 7.05 -10.53 -4.20
N GLU A 73 7.32 -11.61 -3.48
CA GLU A 73 7.15 -12.96 -3.98
C GLU A 73 6.39 -13.76 -2.93
N HIS A 74 5.31 -14.39 -3.34
CA HIS A 74 4.53 -15.19 -2.42
C HIS A 74 5.22 -16.54 -2.16
N ASP A 75 5.38 -16.87 -0.89
CA ASP A 75 5.96 -18.16 -0.51
C ASP A 75 4.84 -19.08 -0.05
N ALA A 76 4.43 -19.99 -0.92
CA ALA A 76 3.32 -20.88 -0.63
C ALA A 76 3.59 -21.80 0.57
N ALA A 77 4.86 -22.05 0.86
CA ALA A 77 5.22 -22.93 1.98
C ALA A 77 4.93 -22.29 3.33
N LYS A 78 4.80 -20.97 3.39
CA LYS A 78 4.57 -20.26 4.66
C LYS A 78 3.11 -20.12 5.01
N ARG A 79 2.22 -20.66 4.21
CA ARG A 79 0.77 -20.63 4.48
C ARG A 79 0.19 -19.24 4.68
N THR A 80 0.84 -18.23 4.13
CA THR A 80 0.31 -16.87 4.16
C THR A 80 -0.50 -16.66 2.88
N PRO A 81 -1.54 -15.83 2.92
CA PRO A 81 -2.31 -15.57 1.71
C PRO A 81 -1.47 -14.79 0.71
N LYS A 82 -1.71 -15.06 -0.57
CA LYS A 82 -1.06 -14.30 -1.62
C LYS A 82 -1.68 -12.93 -1.68
N ILE A 83 -0.85 -11.89 -1.66
CA ILE A 83 -1.33 -10.51 -1.69
C ILE A 83 -1.42 -10.04 -3.13
N LEU A 84 -2.63 -9.69 -3.54
CA LEU A 84 -2.89 -9.13 -4.87
C LEU A 84 -3.55 -7.77 -4.68
N LEU A 85 -3.09 -6.78 -5.44
CA LEU A 85 -3.70 -5.46 -5.37
C LEU A 85 -4.90 -5.38 -6.31
N ASP A 86 -5.88 -6.25 -6.05
CA ASP A 86 -7.14 -6.22 -6.78
C ASP A 86 -8.08 -5.17 -6.17
N GLU A 87 -9.24 -5.01 -6.75
CA GLU A 87 -10.19 -3.98 -6.31
C GLU A 87 -10.56 -4.12 -4.85
N SER A 88 -10.80 -5.34 -4.41
CA SER A 88 -11.23 -5.56 -3.04
C SER A 88 -10.12 -5.27 -2.04
N THR A 89 -8.90 -5.66 -2.35
CA THR A 89 -7.75 -5.38 -1.50
C THR A 89 -7.47 -3.88 -1.43
N ILE A 90 -7.49 -3.22 -2.58
CA ILE A 90 -7.27 -1.77 -2.61
C ILE A 90 -8.37 -1.04 -1.86
N ALA A 91 -9.61 -1.52 -1.93
CA ALA A 91 -10.70 -0.91 -1.19
C ALA A 91 -10.46 -0.99 0.33
N GLU A 92 -9.97 -2.11 0.81
CA GLU A 92 -9.63 -2.23 2.24
C GLU A 92 -8.48 -1.31 2.62
N ILE A 93 -7.45 -1.25 1.78
CA ILE A 93 -6.33 -0.35 2.02
C ILE A 93 -6.81 1.10 2.05
N SER A 94 -7.65 1.46 1.10
CA SER A 94 -8.22 2.81 1.03
C SER A 94 -8.99 3.17 2.29
N SER A 95 -9.78 2.24 2.80
CA SER A 95 -10.52 2.45 4.05
C SER A 95 -9.58 2.69 5.22
N GLU A 96 -8.48 1.96 5.28
CA GLU A 96 -7.51 2.15 6.35
C GLU A 96 -6.78 3.48 6.24
N ILE A 97 -6.48 3.91 5.01
CA ILE A 97 -5.87 5.21 4.81
C ILE A 97 -6.80 6.31 5.32
N GLU A 98 -8.08 6.24 4.97
CA GLU A 98 -9.05 7.22 5.41
C GLU A 98 -9.21 7.22 6.93
N ARG A 99 -9.18 6.06 7.52
CA ARG A 99 -9.35 5.94 8.96
C ARG A 99 -8.20 6.59 9.73
N GLN A 100 -7.01 6.61 9.17
CA GLN A 100 -5.84 7.16 9.84
C GLN A 100 -5.60 8.63 9.51
N GLN A 101 -6.43 9.21 8.69
CA GLN A 101 -6.34 10.64 8.40
C GLN A 101 -7.44 11.43 9.18
#